data_0f32fda8027b159bc1e0ceade5f30d47
#
_entry.id   0f32fda8027b159bc1e0ceade5f30d47
#
_cell.length_a   1.000
_cell.length_b   1.000
_cell.length_c   1.000
_cell.angle_alpha   90.00
_cell.angle_beta   90.00
_cell.angle_gamma   90.00
#
_symmetry.space_group_name_H-M   'P 1'
#
loop_
_entity.id
_entity.type
_entity.pdbx_description
1 polymer ?
#
loop_
_entity_poly.entity_id
_entity_poly.type
_entity_poly.pdbx_seq_one_letter_code
_entity_poly.pdbx_strand_id
1 'polypeptide(L)'
;SGITEKDNKTVVVKYTEIKPSVLFGEGWISNVLNAKQVAEASKDFTKFVEADLNKKPLSFGPYTIAKEVNGESVLAEANPHYYKKDDVKIKKIEFKVVSPAQASSVIKNGDVDLLGNVTSNVWDSSKDLKNGDFLSKPSYYLSYVGFRTGQWDKEKSENVEDPDSKLKDKNVRQAFELAVDRDQINEKIFKGLRFTPTGSGMYPAATGKLQNEKATAVKKDVEKAKKLLDEAGYKDTDGDGLREDKNGKKLTFNFAIRNVGQDFDQTLADTFIKSWKEVGLDVQLVDGKLMSPKDFSSRLTAGDKSIDIFQGAWTLGTNPDRSSLLGRKTPLNLYRYTSSTFDEAFKEQSSEAMFDDAKLKEAYNKFDNLIADELPFFPLSWDNSLTWVNKRVKALNPEKLGKGQQKLHALELNSQESAK
;
A
#
# COMPACT_ATOMS: atom_id res chain seq x y z
N SER A 1 -21.58 -13.45 21.40
CA SER A 1 -20.68 -13.74 20.28
C SER A 1 -21.47 -13.83 19.00
N GLY A 2 -21.05 -13.15 17.95
CA GLY A 2 -21.69 -13.19 16.62
C GLY A 2 -21.32 -14.44 15.80
N ILE A 3 -20.56 -15.38 16.36
CA ILE A 3 -20.13 -16.62 15.70
C ILE A 3 -20.70 -17.81 16.45
N THR A 4 -21.43 -18.66 15.72
CA THR A 4 -22.03 -19.88 16.28
C THR A 4 -21.77 -21.08 15.38
N GLU A 5 -21.45 -22.22 15.97
CA GLU A 5 -21.44 -23.51 15.30
C GLU A 5 -22.90 -23.99 15.16
N LYS A 6 -23.34 -24.24 13.92
CA LYS A 6 -24.67 -24.81 13.65
C LYS A 6 -24.59 -26.32 13.60
N ASP A 7 -23.56 -26.86 13.03
CA ASP A 7 -23.22 -28.27 12.93
C ASP A 7 -21.71 -28.44 12.66
N ASN A 8 -21.21 -29.66 12.56
CA ASN A 8 -19.79 -29.97 12.36
C ASN A 8 -19.18 -29.50 11.02
N LYS A 9 -19.97 -28.87 10.16
CA LYS A 9 -19.55 -28.34 8.85
C LYS A 9 -20.00 -26.91 8.62
N THR A 10 -20.82 -26.35 9.51
CA THR A 10 -21.45 -25.06 9.30
C THR A 10 -21.18 -24.11 10.47
N VAL A 11 -20.57 -22.98 10.17
CA VAL A 11 -20.40 -21.86 11.08
C VAL A 11 -21.27 -20.70 10.59
N VAL A 12 -22.07 -20.14 11.50
CA VAL A 12 -22.90 -18.97 11.22
C VAL A 12 -22.24 -17.74 11.83
N VAL A 13 -21.98 -16.72 11.00
CA VAL A 13 -21.49 -15.42 11.44
C VAL A 13 -22.64 -14.43 11.36
N LYS A 14 -22.99 -13.83 12.51
CA LYS A 14 -24.04 -12.82 12.62
C LYS A 14 -23.40 -11.46 12.88
N TYR A 15 -23.64 -10.53 11.98
CA TYR A 15 -23.19 -9.15 12.12
C TYR A 15 -24.21 -8.34 12.94
N THR A 16 -23.72 -7.34 13.69
CA THR A 16 -24.55 -6.43 14.49
C THR A 16 -25.04 -5.24 13.68
N GLU A 17 -24.46 -5.03 12.51
CA GLU A 17 -24.79 -3.94 11.59
C GLU A 17 -24.69 -4.42 10.13
N ILE A 18 -25.27 -3.63 9.23
CA ILE A 18 -25.16 -3.90 7.79
C ILE A 18 -23.73 -3.61 7.34
N LYS A 19 -23.10 -4.61 6.69
CA LYS A 19 -21.72 -4.52 6.18
C LYS A 19 -21.64 -4.95 4.73
N PRO A 20 -21.93 -4.06 3.76
CA PRO A 20 -21.79 -4.38 2.33
C PRO A 20 -20.37 -4.78 1.93
N SER A 21 -19.34 -4.32 2.66
CA SER A 21 -17.93 -4.69 2.46
C SER A 21 -17.67 -6.20 2.58
N VAL A 22 -18.56 -6.97 3.23
CA VAL A 22 -18.54 -8.45 3.26
C VAL A 22 -18.57 -9.04 1.85
N LEU A 23 -19.25 -8.40 0.89
CA LEU A 23 -19.29 -8.82 -0.52
C LEU A 23 -17.91 -8.81 -1.18
N PHE A 24 -16.94 -8.10 -0.62
CA PHE A 24 -15.57 -7.97 -1.08
C PHE A 24 -14.56 -8.74 -0.22
N GLY A 25 -15.05 -9.64 0.63
CA GLY A 25 -14.22 -10.53 1.45
C GLY A 25 -13.85 -10.00 2.83
N GLU A 26 -14.42 -8.86 3.29
CA GLU A 26 -14.23 -8.40 4.66
C GLU A 26 -14.93 -9.34 5.65
N GLY A 27 -14.25 -9.62 6.76
CA GLY A 27 -14.82 -10.43 7.83
C GLY A 27 -14.98 -11.93 7.50
N TRP A 28 -14.48 -12.36 6.34
CA TRP A 28 -14.48 -13.79 6.00
C TRP A 28 -13.38 -14.51 6.79
N ILE A 29 -13.70 -15.71 7.24
CA ILE A 29 -12.72 -16.61 7.85
C ILE A 29 -11.82 -17.12 6.73
N SER A 30 -10.64 -16.52 6.60
CA SER A 30 -9.68 -16.87 5.53
C SER A 30 -8.73 -17.99 5.91
N ASN A 31 -8.50 -18.20 7.23
CA ASN A 31 -7.55 -19.18 7.74
C ASN A 31 -8.23 -20.15 8.68
N VAL A 32 -8.03 -21.45 8.43
CA VAL A 32 -8.46 -22.54 9.32
C VAL A 32 -7.23 -23.02 10.08
N LEU A 33 -7.27 -22.94 11.41
CA LEU A 33 -6.18 -23.34 12.29
C LEU A 33 -6.54 -24.64 13.01
N ASN A 34 -5.53 -25.42 13.37
CA ASN A 34 -5.71 -26.63 14.16
C ASN A 34 -6.07 -26.27 15.61
N ALA A 35 -7.24 -26.70 16.08
CA ALA A 35 -7.75 -26.35 17.40
C ALA A 35 -6.81 -26.76 18.55
N LYS A 36 -6.12 -27.89 18.43
CA LYS A 36 -5.17 -28.34 19.48
C LYS A 36 -3.94 -27.43 19.53
N GLN A 37 -3.38 -27.06 18.37
CA GLN A 37 -2.24 -26.12 18.32
C GLN A 37 -2.63 -24.73 18.82
N VAL A 38 -3.84 -24.26 18.50
CA VAL A 38 -4.36 -22.98 19.02
C VAL A 38 -4.53 -23.05 20.54
N ALA A 39 -5.15 -24.11 21.06
CA ALA A 39 -5.34 -24.28 22.50
C ALA A 39 -4.00 -24.32 23.27
N GLU A 40 -2.99 -24.97 22.70
CA GLU A 40 -1.66 -25.02 23.30
C GLU A 40 -0.98 -23.64 23.27
N ALA A 41 -0.98 -22.96 22.12
CA ALA A 41 -0.40 -21.63 21.96
C ALA A 41 -1.06 -20.58 22.86
N SER A 42 -2.36 -20.75 23.17
CA SER A 42 -3.14 -19.82 24.01
C SER A 42 -2.87 -19.98 25.52
N LYS A 43 -2.14 -20.98 25.94
CA LYS A 43 -1.80 -21.18 27.37
C LYS A 43 -0.83 -20.11 27.87
N ASP A 44 0.06 -19.61 27.01
CA ASP A 44 1.02 -18.57 27.34
C ASP A 44 1.28 -17.65 26.12
N PHE A 45 0.59 -16.54 26.08
CA PHE A 45 0.73 -15.57 24.99
C PHE A 45 2.12 -14.90 24.95
N THR A 46 2.89 -14.93 26.02
CA THR A 46 4.27 -14.40 26.01
C THR A 46 5.20 -15.26 25.17
N LYS A 47 4.87 -16.54 25.02
CA LYS A 47 5.59 -17.54 24.21
C LYS A 47 4.89 -17.87 22.90
N PHE A 48 3.88 -17.11 22.53
CA PHE A 48 3.07 -17.39 21.34
C PHE A 48 3.92 -17.51 20.06
N VAL A 49 4.95 -16.68 19.90
CA VAL A 49 5.85 -16.71 18.73
C VAL A 49 6.64 -18.04 18.67
N GLU A 50 6.93 -18.62 19.82
CA GLU A 50 7.69 -19.89 19.95
C GLU A 50 6.80 -21.13 19.81
N ALA A 51 5.48 -20.96 19.80
CA ALA A 51 4.54 -22.08 19.75
C ALA A 51 4.63 -22.84 18.41
N ASP A 52 4.35 -24.14 18.46
CA ASP A 52 4.29 -25.02 17.28
C ASP A 52 3.30 -24.54 16.22
N LEU A 53 2.27 -23.79 16.63
CA LEU A 53 1.35 -23.13 15.70
C LEU A 53 2.08 -22.23 14.68
N ASN A 54 3.14 -21.57 15.11
CA ASN A 54 3.93 -20.67 14.25
C ASN A 54 5.16 -21.37 13.63
N LYS A 55 5.83 -22.26 14.39
CA LYS A 55 7.07 -22.91 13.94
C LYS A 55 6.84 -24.19 13.15
N LYS A 56 5.82 -24.93 13.49
CA LYS A 56 5.47 -26.22 12.85
C LYS A 56 3.96 -26.32 12.64
N PRO A 57 3.36 -25.39 11.87
CA PRO A 57 1.91 -25.39 11.67
C PRO A 57 1.46 -26.68 10.99
N LEU A 58 0.42 -27.28 11.51
CA LEU A 58 -0.28 -28.36 10.81
C LEU A 58 -0.98 -27.77 9.59
N SER A 59 -0.63 -28.26 8.41
CA SER A 59 -1.14 -27.77 7.14
C SER A 59 -2.07 -28.81 6.48
N PHE A 60 -3.21 -28.33 5.98
CA PHE A 60 -4.04 -29.08 5.03
C PHE A 60 -3.79 -28.64 3.57
N GLY A 61 -2.85 -27.72 3.37
CA GLY A 61 -2.42 -27.24 2.05
C GLY A 61 -1.50 -28.23 1.31
N PRO A 62 -1.06 -27.87 0.09
CA PRO A 62 -0.24 -28.74 -0.77
C PRO A 62 1.17 -29.00 -0.26
N TYR A 63 1.64 -28.23 0.72
CA TYR A 63 2.99 -28.35 1.29
C TYR A 63 2.97 -28.32 2.81
N THR A 64 4.01 -28.92 3.39
CA THR A 64 4.40 -28.81 4.79
C THR A 64 5.82 -28.25 4.89
N ILE A 65 6.13 -27.56 5.99
CA ILE A 65 7.48 -27.06 6.26
C ILE A 65 8.37 -28.25 6.66
N ALA A 66 9.39 -28.53 5.86
CA ALA A 66 10.34 -29.60 6.13
C ALA A 66 11.55 -29.09 6.90
N LYS A 67 12.04 -27.88 6.58
CA LYS A 67 13.18 -27.26 7.24
C LYS A 67 13.07 -25.75 7.20
N GLU A 68 13.48 -25.11 8.27
CA GLU A 68 13.65 -23.66 8.36
C GLU A 68 15.07 -23.35 8.81
N VAL A 69 15.70 -22.36 8.15
CA VAL A 69 16.93 -21.72 8.58
C VAL A 69 16.57 -20.25 8.82
N ASN A 70 16.51 -19.86 10.08
CA ASN A 70 15.99 -18.55 10.48
C ASN A 70 16.73 -17.40 9.77
N GLY A 71 15.95 -16.54 9.09
CA GLY A 71 16.47 -15.42 8.32
C GLY A 71 17.14 -15.77 6.99
N GLU A 72 17.23 -17.06 6.60
CA GLU A 72 17.90 -17.49 5.38
C GLU A 72 16.96 -18.21 4.39
N SER A 73 16.32 -19.30 4.84
CA SER A 73 15.49 -20.11 3.94
C SER A 73 14.43 -20.94 4.64
N VAL A 74 13.40 -21.32 3.87
CA VAL A 74 12.39 -22.31 4.26
C VAL A 74 12.25 -23.33 3.14
N LEU A 75 12.45 -24.61 3.46
CA LEU A 75 12.17 -25.74 2.57
C LEU A 75 10.76 -26.26 2.84
N ALA A 76 9.93 -26.22 1.83
CA ALA A 76 8.59 -26.81 1.83
C ALA A 76 8.58 -28.07 0.96
N GLU A 77 7.99 -29.15 1.48
CA GLU A 77 7.83 -30.43 0.78
C GLU A 77 6.36 -30.77 0.56
N ALA A 78 6.08 -31.48 -0.54
CA ALA A 78 4.71 -31.86 -0.88
C ALA A 78 4.06 -32.65 0.26
N ASN A 79 2.86 -32.19 0.65
CA ASN A 79 2.08 -32.80 1.72
C ASN A 79 1.42 -34.09 1.23
N PRO A 80 1.79 -35.29 1.76
CA PRO A 80 1.20 -36.56 1.33
C PRO A 80 -0.28 -36.69 1.69
N HIS A 81 -0.76 -35.88 2.63
CA HIS A 81 -2.16 -35.86 3.09
C HIS A 81 -3.00 -34.78 2.42
N TYR A 82 -2.45 -34.03 1.47
CA TYR A 82 -3.21 -33.04 0.72
C TYR A 82 -4.29 -33.71 -0.14
N TYR A 83 -5.53 -33.21 -0.06
CA TYR A 83 -6.68 -33.85 -0.72
C TYR A 83 -6.57 -33.91 -2.27
N LYS A 84 -5.70 -33.07 -2.86
CA LYS A 84 -5.35 -33.05 -4.29
C LYS A 84 -3.86 -33.31 -4.49
N LYS A 85 -3.27 -34.27 -3.79
CA LYS A 85 -1.83 -34.55 -3.83
C LYS A 85 -1.30 -34.87 -5.25
N ASP A 86 -2.14 -35.43 -6.11
CA ASP A 86 -1.77 -35.79 -7.48
C ASP A 86 -1.61 -34.57 -8.40
N ASP A 87 -2.21 -33.43 -8.02
CA ASP A 87 -2.03 -32.15 -8.72
C ASP A 87 -0.70 -31.48 -8.34
N VAL A 88 0.00 -31.94 -7.31
CA VAL A 88 1.27 -31.37 -6.86
C VAL A 88 2.41 -31.84 -7.76
N LYS A 89 2.77 -31.05 -8.75
CA LYS A 89 3.86 -31.35 -9.69
C LYS A 89 5.23 -31.01 -9.12
N ILE A 90 5.35 -29.84 -8.47
CA ILE A 90 6.56 -29.41 -7.80
C ILE A 90 6.62 -30.07 -6.41
N LYS A 91 7.57 -30.97 -6.20
CA LYS A 91 7.66 -31.74 -4.94
C LYS A 91 8.34 -31.00 -3.82
N LYS A 92 9.26 -30.10 -4.13
CA LYS A 92 10.00 -29.27 -3.17
C LYS A 92 10.05 -27.83 -3.64
N ILE A 93 9.84 -26.91 -2.72
CA ILE A 93 10.01 -25.47 -2.93
C ILE A 93 10.92 -24.94 -1.84
N GLU A 94 12.03 -24.32 -2.22
CA GLU A 94 12.89 -23.60 -1.31
C GLU A 94 12.64 -22.10 -1.44
N PHE A 95 12.19 -21.48 -0.37
CA PHE A 95 12.08 -20.03 -0.26
C PHE A 95 13.39 -19.49 0.33
N LYS A 96 14.05 -18.58 -0.40
CA LYS A 96 15.30 -17.96 0.02
C LYS A 96 15.12 -16.48 0.29
N VAL A 97 15.77 -15.99 1.32
CA VAL A 97 15.88 -14.55 1.56
C VAL A 97 17.02 -14.02 0.69
N VAL A 98 16.68 -13.14 -0.24
CA VAL A 98 17.65 -12.51 -1.15
C VAL A 98 17.66 -11.00 -0.86
N SER A 99 18.82 -10.46 -0.49
CA SER A 99 18.96 -9.02 -0.29
C SER A 99 18.90 -8.26 -1.64
N PRO A 100 18.46 -6.99 -1.68
CA PRO A 100 18.45 -6.19 -2.90
C PRO A 100 19.83 -6.14 -3.59
N ALA A 101 20.92 -6.10 -2.82
CA ALA A 101 22.29 -6.07 -3.35
C ALA A 101 22.69 -7.38 -4.06
N GLN A 102 22.11 -8.51 -3.69
CA GLN A 102 22.39 -9.83 -4.27
C GLN A 102 21.46 -10.16 -5.45
N ALA A 103 20.33 -9.48 -5.58
CA ALA A 103 19.25 -9.86 -6.48
C ALA A 103 19.71 -10.00 -7.95
N SER A 104 20.48 -9.05 -8.48
CA SER A 104 20.97 -9.11 -9.86
C SER A 104 21.91 -10.29 -10.11
N SER A 105 22.81 -10.60 -9.15
CA SER A 105 23.70 -11.76 -9.24
C SER A 105 22.94 -13.08 -9.23
N VAL A 106 21.98 -13.22 -8.33
CA VAL A 106 21.15 -14.43 -8.17
C VAL A 106 20.35 -14.70 -9.44
N ILE A 107 19.81 -13.65 -10.07
CA ILE A 107 19.11 -13.74 -11.37
C ILE A 107 20.09 -14.21 -12.46
N LYS A 108 21.23 -13.52 -12.58
CA LYS A 108 22.23 -13.77 -13.62
C LYS A 108 22.78 -15.20 -13.55
N ASN A 109 23.04 -15.71 -12.34
CA ASN A 109 23.60 -17.04 -12.13
C ASN A 109 22.55 -18.15 -12.30
N GLY A 110 21.26 -17.84 -12.34
CA GLY A 110 20.18 -18.82 -12.34
C GLY A 110 19.98 -19.52 -10.99
N ASP A 111 20.33 -18.83 -9.87
CA ASP A 111 20.24 -19.41 -8.51
C ASP A 111 18.79 -19.45 -7.99
N VAL A 112 17.84 -18.82 -8.71
CA VAL A 112 16.41 -18.80 -8.39
C VAL A 112 15.57 -19.02 -9.64
N ASP A 113 14.48 -19.74 -9.46
CA ASP A 113 13.46 -19.92 -10.52
C ASP A 113 12.48 -18.74 -10.59
N LEU A 114 12.18 -18.16 -9.42
CA LEU A 114 11.30 -17.00 -9.27
C LEU A 114 11.92 -16.02 -8.28
N LEU A 115 11.97 -14.73 -8.63
CA LEU A 115 12.32 -13.66 -7.69
C LEU A 115 11.22 -12.61 -7.71
N GLY A 116 10.46 -12.51 -6.63
CA GLY A 116 9.43 -11.48 -6.45
C GLY A 116 9.98 -10.16 -5.91
N ASN A 117 9.15 -9.12 -5.96
CA ASN A 117 9.47 -7.78 -5.43
C ASN A 117 10.78 -7.18 -6.01
N VAL A 118 11.01 -7.40 -7.29
CA VAL A 118 12.17 -6.87 -7.99
C VAL A 118 12.10 -5.34 -8.03
N THR A 119 13.18 -4.67 -7.62
CA THR A 119 13.28 -3.22 -7.68
C THR A 119 13.55 -2.72 -9.09
N SER A 120 13.30 -1.42 -9.35
CA SER A 120 13.57 -0.80 -10.65
C SER A 120 15.03 -0.90 -11.08
N ASN A 121 15.97 -0.84 -10.14
CA ASN A 121 17.40 -0.95 -10.43
C ASN A 121 17.83 -2.38 -10.76
N VAL A 122 17.30 -3.37 -10.03
CA VAL A 122 17.53 -4.79 -10.36
C VAL A 122 16.96 -5.10 -11.74
N TRP A 123 15.76 -4.59 -12.06
CA TRP A 123 15.18 -4.71 -13.40
C TRP A 123 16.09 -4.06 -14.46
N ASP A 124 16.52 -2.82 -14.24
CA ASP A 124 17.34 -2.08 -15.21
C ASP A 124 18.68 -2.79 -15.49
N SER A 125 19.32 -3.34 -14.46
CA SER A 125 20.57 -4.10 -14.59
C SER A 125 20.40 -5.51 -15.15
N SER A 126 19.19 -6.04 -15.23
CA SER A 126 18.93 -7.45 -15.58
C SER A 126 17.94 -7.64 -16.74
N LYS A 127 17.33 -6.57 -17.26
CA LYS A 127 16.27 -6.63 -18.30
C LYS A 127 16.71 -7.28 -19.63
N ASP A 128 18.01 -7.26 -19.93
CA ASP A 128 18.57 -7.79 -21.17
C ASP A 128 19.09 -9.23 -21.04
N LEU A 129 19.02 -9.83 -19.84
CA LEU A 129 19.40 -11.22 -19.62
C LEU A 129 18.51 -12.17 -20.44
N LYS A 130 19.12 -13.27 -20.90
CA LYS A 130 18.44 -14.26 -21.77
C LYS A 130 17.97 -15.50 -21.05
N ASN A 131 18.28 -15.65 -19.77
CA ASN A 131 17.94 -16.82 -18.94
C ASN A 131 16.56 -16.74 -18.28
N GLY A 132 15.79 -15.66 -18.52
CA GLY A 132 14.45 -15.50 -17.99
C GLY A 132 13.77 -14.24 -18.50
N ASP A 133 12.60 -13.94 -17.92
CA ASP A 133 11.79 -12.79 -18.27
C ASP A 133 11.22 -12.12 -17.03
N PHE A 134 10.96 -10.81 -17.12
CA PHE A 134 10.24 -10.08 -16.09
C PHE A 134 8.74 -10.08 -16.37
N LEU A 135 7.98 -10.51 -15.37
CA LEU A 135 6.53 -10.40 -15.36
C LEU A 135 6.12 -9.21 -14.52
N SER A 136 5.27 -8.38 -15.10
CA SER A 136 4.80 -7.12 -14.56
C SER A 136 3.30 -7.16 -14.35
N LYS A 137 2.84 -6.73 -13.19
CA LYS A 137 1.42 -6.48 -12.93
C LYS A 137 1.25 -5.31 -11.99
N PRO A 138 0.17 -4.51 -12.12
CA PRO A 138 -0.17 -3.53 -11.09
C PRO A 138 -0.31 -4.20 -9.74
N SER A 139 0.36 -3.63 -8.72
CA SER A 139 0.11 -3.98 -7.34
C SER A 139 -0.99 -3.09 -6.77
N TYR A 140 -1.51 -3.45 -5.58
CA TYR A 140 -2.45 -2.60 -4.85
C TYR A 140 -1.74 -1.70 -3.84
N TYR A 141 -0.44 -1.48 -4.02
CA TYR A 141 0.37 -0.63 -3.18
C TYR A 141 0.33 0.79 -3.73
N LEU A 142 -0.47 1.64 -3.08
CA LEU A 142 -0.61 3.05 -3.38
C LEU A 142 0.43 3.85 -2.61
N SER A 143 1.37 4.47 -3.31
CA SER A 143 2.25 5.49 -2.78
C SER A 143 1.55 6.85 -2.85
N TYR A 144 1.63 7.63 -1.78
CA TYR A 144 0.95 8.92 -1.69
C TYR A 144 1.74 9.93 -0.86
N VAL A 145 1.40 11.22 -0.99
CA VAL A 145 1.84 12.28 -0.09
C VAL A 145 0.63 12.75 0.72
N GLY A 146 0.73 12.64 2.03
CA GLY A 146 -0.34 12.97 2.98
C GLY A 146 -0.09 14.27 3.71
N PHE A 147 -1.17 14.93 4.11
CA PHE A 147 -1.19 16.22 4.81
C PHE A 147 -1.76 16.05 6.21
N ARG A 148 -1.05 16.46 7.24
CA ARG A 148 -1.60 16.47 8.60
C ARG A 148 -2.44 17.73 8.79
N THR A 149 -3.76 17.55 8.83
CA THR A 149 -4.72 18.67 8.95
C THR A 149 -5.40 18.76 10.30
N GLY A 150 -5.25 17.72 11.14
CA GLY A 150 -5.91 17.62 12.44
C GLY A 150 -5.05 16.93 13.49
N GLN A 151 -5.69 16.49 14.55
CA GLN A 151 -5.08 15.78 15.66
C GLN A 151 -6.01 14.69 16.20
N TRP A 152 -5.44 13.73 16.95
CA TRP A 152 -6.22 12.70 17.64
C TRP A 152 -6.64 13.21 19.02
N ASP A 153 -7.93 13.29 19.27
CA ASP A 153 -8.51 13.58 20.58
C ASP A 153 -8.64 12.25 21.36
N LYS A 154 -7.84 12.10 22.42
CA LYS A 154 -7.82 10.88 23.23
C LYS A 154 -9.09 10.71 24.07
N GLU A 155 -9.72 11.81 24.50
CA GLU A 155 -10.90 11.77 25.34
C GLU A 155 -12.13 11.34 24.51
N LYS A 156 -12.25 11.88 23.30
CA LYS A 156 -13.32 11.53 22.36
C LYS A 156 -13.04 10.26 21.57
N SER A 157 -11.80 9.78 21.56
CA SER A 157 -11.34 8.67 20.70
C SER A 157 -11.65 8.92 19.23
N GLU A 158 -11.38 10.14 18.75
CA GLU A 158 -11.61 10.52 17.35
C GLU A 158 -10.59 11.55 16.86
N ASN A 159 -10.51 11.66 15.53
CA ASN A 159 -9.77 12.74 14.89
C ASN A 159 -10.59 14.03 14.93
N VAL A 160 -9.95 15.14 15.21
CA VAL A 160 -10.54 16.49 15.26
C VAL A 160 -9.68 17.46 14.46
N GLU A 161 -10.26 18.56 14.03
CA GLU A 161 -9.51 19.62 13.37
C GLU A 161 -8.43 20.18 14.29
N ASP A 162 -7.28 20.55 13.72
CA ASP A 162 -6.23 21.32 14.39
C ASP A 162 -6.29 22.76 13.80
N PRO A 163 -6.79 23.76 14.58
CA PRO A 163 -6.90 25.14 14.10
C PRO A 163 -5.53 25.73 13.72
N ASP A 164 -4.44 25.21 14.28
CA ASP A 164 -3.08 25.65 14.02
C ASP A 164 -2.40 24.92 12.86
N SER A 165 -3.10 23.99 12.20
CA SER A 165 -2.55 23.29 11.05
C SER A 165 -2.27 24.25 9.90
N LYS A 166 -1.03 24.25 9.40
CA LYS A 166 -0.58 24.99 8.22
C LYS A 166 -1.28 24.50 6.93
N LEU A 167 -1.84 23.30 6.95
CA LEU A 167 -2.41 22.59 5.79
C LEU A 167 -3.93 22.49 5.83
N LYS A 168 -4.61 23.29 6.66
CA LYS A 168 -6.07 23.37 6.70
C LYS A 168 -6.69 23.96 5.42
N ASP A 169 -5.98 24.88 4.78
CA ASP A 169 -6.43 25.49 3.53
C ASP A 169 -6.26 24.52 2.35
N LYS A 170 -7.38 24.19 1.69
CA LYS A 170 -7.40 23.27 0.55
C LYS A 170 -6.55 23.77 -0.62
N ASN A 171 -6.55 25.07 -0.88
CA ASN A 171 -5.76 25.65 -1.98
C ASN A 171 -4.26 25.40 -1.79
N VAL A 172 -3.76 25.43 -0.55
CA VAL A 172 -2.38 25.10 -0.23
C VAL A 172 -2.09 23.62 -0.53
N ARG A 173 -2.98 22.72 -0.13
CA ARG A 173 -2.81 21.28 -0.42
C ARG A 173 -2.85 20.99 -1.93
N GLN A 174 -3.74 21.64 -2.67
CA GLN A 174 -3.80 21.55 -4.13
C GLN A 174 -2.55 22.11 -4.81
N ALA A 175 -1.97 23.20 -4.28
CA ALA A 175 -0.72 23.72 -4.79
C ALA A 175 0.45 22.73 -4.59
N PHE A 176 0.52 22.04 -3.46
CA PHE A 176 1.48 20.95 -3.23
C PHE A 176 1.36 19.85 -4.28
N GLU A 177 0.14 19.43 -4.61
CA GLU A 177 -0.12 18.41 -5.61
C GLU A 177 0.27 18.87 -7.02
N LEU A 178 -0.16 20.05 -7.42
CA LEU A 178 0.09 20.61 -8.76
C LEU A 178 1.57 20.92 -9.02
N ALA A 179 2.38 21.12 -7.99
CA ALA A 179 3.81 21.33 -8.13
C ALA A 179 4.58 20.06 -8.52
N VAL A 180 4.02 18.86 -8.29
CA VAL A 180 4.73 17.59 -8.44
C VAL A 180 4.51 16.98 -9.82
N ASP A 181 5.60 16.72 -10.54
CA ASP A 181 5.60 15.99 -11.80
C ASP A 181 5.72 14.48 -11.58
N ARG A 182 4.57 13.82 -11.48
CA ARG A 182 4.50 12.36 -11.24
C ARG A 182 5.05 11.55 -12.41
N ASP A 183 4.86 12.03 -13.64
CA ASP A 183 5.35 11.32 -14.83
C ASP A 183 6.88 11.37 -14.87
N GLN A 184 7.49 12.52 -14.56
CA GLN A 184 8.93 12.65 -14.48
C GLN A 184 9.53 11.81 -13.35
N ILE A 185 8.88 11.78 -12.17
CA ILE A 185 9.28 10.89 -11.06
C ILE A 185 9.23 9.44 -11.50
N ASN A 186 8.15 9.02 -12.16
CA ASN A 186 8.03 7.65 -12.66
C ASN A 186 9.14 7.32 -13.67
N GLU A 187 9.37 8.18 -14.65
CA GLU A 187 10.35 7.94 -15.68
C GLU A 187 11.78 7.90 -15.14
N LYS A 188 12.18 8.93 -14.38
CA LYS A 188 13.57 9.11 -13.95
C LYS A 188 13.97 8.30 -12.72
N ILE A 189 13.05 8.18 -11.75
CA ILE A 189 13.33 7.50 -10.50
C ILE A 189 12.88 6.03 -10.56
N PHE A 190 11.68 5.77 -11.09
CA PHE A 190 11.12 4.43 -11.14
C PHE A 190 11.24 3.72 -12.49
N LYS A 191 12.01 4.29 -13.43
CA LYS A 191 12.31 3.70 -14.75
C LYS A 191 11.05 3.39 -15.58
N GLY A 192 9.98 4.17 -15.42
CA GLY A 192 8.71 3.94 -16.09
C GLY A 192 7.92 2.74 -15.59
N LEU A 193 8.32 2.14 -14.48
CA LEU A 193 7.76 0.87 -13.98
C LEU A 193 6.55 1.05 -13.05
N ARG A 194 6.15 2.27 -12.73
CA ARG A 194 4.99 2.54 -11.89
C ARG A 194 3.81 3.03 -12.70
N PHE A 195 2.62 2.91 -12.14
CA PHE A 195 1.39 3.35 -12.78
C PHE A 195 0.91 4.65 -12.16
N THR A 196 0.54 5.63 -13.00
CA THR A 196 -0.03 6.90 -12.52
C THR A 196 -1.47 6.68 -12.07
N PRO A 197 -1.82 7.01 -10.82
CA PRO A 197 -3.18 6.90 -10.33
C PRO A 197 -4.11 7.93 -10.97
N THR A 198 -5.38 7.57 -11.05
CA THR A 198 -6.47 8.48 -11.39
C THR A 198 -7.36 8.72 -10.17
N GLY A 199 -8.04 9.87 -10.11
CA GLY A 199 -8.82 10.25 -8.94
C GLY A 199 -7.99 10.28 -7.67
N SER A 200 -8.53 9.75 -6.59
CA SER A 200 -7.82 9.63 -5.31
C SER A 200 -6.75 8.52 -5.28
N GLY A 201 -6.73 7.64 -6.28
CA GLY A 201 -5.88 6.44 -6.28
C GLY A 201 -6.33 5.34 -5.32
N MET A 202 -7.39 5.55 -4.53
CA MET A 202 -7.86 4.58 -3.55
C MET A 202 -8.64 3.40 -4.16
N TYR A 203 -9.07 3.52 -5.41
CA TYR A 203 -9.86 2.52 -6.11
C TYR A 203 -9.14 2.04 -7.37
N PRO A 204 -8.10 1.18 -7.23
CA PRO A 204 -7.37 0.63 -8.36
C PRO A 204 -8.25 -0.34 -9.17
N ALA A 205 -7.78 -0.73 -10.36
CA ALA A 205 -8.47 -1.70 -11.24
C ALA A 205 -8.88 -3.01 -10.54
N ALA A 206 -8.21 -3.36 -9.43
CA ALA A 206 -8.56 -4.50 -8.58
C ALA A 206 -9.94 -4.39 -7.91
N THR A 207 -10.44 -3.18 -7.71
CA THR A 207 -11.79 -2.96 -7.19
C THR A 207 -12.86 -3.21 -8.27
N GLY A 208 -12.43 -3.56 -9.50
CA GLY A 208 -13.30 -3.95 -10.61
C GLY A 208 -14.30 -2.86 -10.98
N LYS A 209 -15.58 -3.18 -10.91
CA LYS A 209 -16.67 -2.26 -11.25
C LYS A 209 -16.71 -0.96 -10.44
N LEU A 210 -15.99 -0.87 -9.34
CA LEU A 210 -15.94 0.33 -8.48
C LEU A 210 -14.85 1.32 -8.88
N GLN A 211 -13.97 0.95 -9.82
CA GLN A 211 -13.00 1.88 -10.37
C GLN A 211 -13.73 3.05 -11.03
N ASN A 212 -13.31 4.28 -10.70
CA ASN A 212 -13.84 5.49 -11.31
C ASN A 212 -13.19 5.73 -12.67
N GLU A 213 -13.81 5.20 -13.72
CA GLU A 213 -13.30 5.28 -15.10
C GLU A 213 -13.27 6.71 -15.67
N LYS A 214 -14.03 7.63 -15.06
CA LYS A 214 -14.08 9.06 -15.47
C LYS A 214 -13.02 9.91 -14.78
N ALA A 215 -12.40 9.40 -13.71
CA ALA A 215 -11.38 10.13 -13.00
C ALA A 215 -10.08 10.24 -13.83
N THR A 216 -9.47 11.38 -13.80
CA THR A 216 -8.21 11.68 -14.49
C THR A 216 -7.06 11.86 -13.52
N ALA A 217 -5.84 11.65 -14.00
CA ALA A 217 -4.64 11.97 -13.24
C ALA A 217 -4.39 13.47 -13.26
N VAL A 218 -4.11 14.05 -12.10
CA VAL A 218 -3.69 15.47 -12.01
C VAL A 218 -2.28 15.61 -12.58
N LYS A 219 -2.07 16.54 -13.46
CA LYS A 219 -0.77 16.87 -14.06
C LYS A 219 -0.14 18.06 -13.37
N LYS A 220 1.20 18.14 -13.40
CA LYS A 220 1.93 19.32 -12.91
C LYS A 220 1.44 20.58 -13.62
N ASP A 221 1.16 21.61 -12.82
CA ASP A 221 0.77 22.94 -13.30
C ASP A 221 1.24 24.00 -12.30
N VAL A 222 2.45 24.50 -12.54
CA VAL A 222 3.13 25.47 -11.67
C VAL A 222 2.37 26.80 -11.60
N GLU A 223 1.83 27.28 -12.72
CA GLU A 223 1.14 28.56 -12.75
C GLU A 223 -0.19 28.49 -12.00
N LYS A 224 -0.93 27.39 -12.16
CA LYS A 224 -2.14 27.16 -11.37
C LYS A 224 -1.83 27.01 -9.89
N ALA A 225 -0.75 26.32 -9.53
CA ALA A 225 -0.32 26.20 -8.12
C ALA A 225 -0.02 27.57 -7.50
N LYS A 226 0.76 28.41 -8.19
CA LYS A 226 1.07 29.77 -7.74
C LYS A 226 -0.20 30.62 -7.58
N LYS A 227 -1.11 30.54 -8.55
CA LYS A 227 -2.39 31.26 -8.50
C LYS A 227 -3.24 30.86 -7.28
N LEU A 228 -3.33 29.55 -6.99
CA LEU A 228 -4.06 29.07 -5.80
C LEU A 228 -3.45 29.61 -4.50
N LEU A 229 -2.12 29.68 -4.41
CA LEU A 229 -1.42 30.24 -3.26
C LEU A 229 -1.68 31.75 -3.12
N ASP A 230 -1.67 32.48 -4.24
CA ASP A 230 -1.97 33.93 -4.26
C ASP A 230 -3.41 34.18 -3.79
N GLU A 231 -4.39 33.43 -4.32
CA GLU A 231 -5.80 33.50 -3.95
C GLU A 231 -6.03 33.13 -2.46
N ALA A 232 -5.25 32.19 -1.95
CA ALA A 232 -5.24 31.80 -0.56
C ALA A 232 -4.53 32.80 0.36
N GLY A 233 -3.90 33.85 -0.20
CA GLY A 233 -3.23 34.92 0.54
C GLY A 233 -1.78 34.62 0.94
N TYR A 234 -1.17 33.57 0.38
CA TYR A 234 0.24 33.24 0.58
C TYR A 234 1.08 33.90 -0.52
N LYS A 235 1.90 34.90 -0.16
CA LYS A 235 2.65 35.72 -1.11
C LYS A 235 4.10 35.85 -0.68
N ASP A 236 5.00 35.93 -1.63
CA ASP A 236 6.39 36.33 -1.41
C ASP A 236 6.41 37.86 -1.20
N THR A 237 6.54 38.29 0.04
CA THR A 237 6.47 39.70 0.46
C THR A 237 7.84 40.34 0.68
N ASP A 238 8.89 39.53 0.89
CA ASP A 238 10.26 40.02 1.08
C ASP A 238 11.18 39.80 -0.14
N GLY A 239 10.70 39.07 -1.17
CA GLY A 239 11.39 38.88 -2.44
C GLY A 239 12.46 37.77 -2.41
N ASP A 240 12.42 36.88 -1.40
CA ASP A 240 13.38 35.78 -1.27
C ASP A 240 12.99 34.52 -2.12
N GLY A 241 11.84 34.60 -2.81
CA GLY A 241 11.30 33.53 -3.65
C GLY A 241 10.49 32.50 -2.88
N LEU A 242 10.30 32.69 -1.57
CA LEU A 242 9.44 31.86 -0.71
C LEU A 242 8.23 32.68 -0.26
N ARG A 243 7.13 31.98 0.01
CA ARG A 243 5.85 32.61 0.35
C ARG A 243 5.66 32.66 1.87
N GLU A 244 5.25 33.80 2.37
CA GLU A 244 4.77 33.98 3.73
C GLU A 244 3.31 33.57 3.87
N ASP A 245 2.87 33.37 5.12
CA ASP A 245 1.48 33.19 5.48
C ASP A 245 0.67 34.48 5.29
N LYS A 246 -0.65 34.38 5.51
CA LYS A 246 -1.60 35.52 5.37
C LYS A 246 -1.27 36.74 6.26
N ASN A 247 -0.38 36.55 7.25
CA ASN A 247 0.04 37.59 8.19
C ASN A 247 1.47 38.07 7.89
N GLY A 248 2.08 37.64 6.78
CA GLY A 248 3.45 37.99 6.41
C GLY A 248 4.52 37.27 7.22
N LYS A 249 4.18 36.13 7.86
CA LYS A 249 5.14 35.34 8.62
C LYS A 249 5.71 34.23 7.75
N LYS A 250 7.02 34.02 7.84
CA LYS A 250 7.69 32.88 7.15
C LYS A 250 7.03 31.54 7.53
N LEU A 251 6.74 30.75 6.52
CA LEU A 251 5.99 29.51 6.63
C LEU A 251 6.84 28.34 6.11
N THR A 252 7.43 27.58 7.02
CA THR A 252 8.18 26.37 6.69
C THR A 252 7.33 25.12 6.99
N PHE A 253 7.30 24.19 6.04
CA PHE A 253 6.62 22.89 6.18
C PHE A 253 7.64 21.79 6.45
N ASN A 254 7.36 20.93 7.41
CA ASN A 254 8.20 19.80 7.76
C ASN A 254 7.72 18.52 7.07
N PHE A 255 8.57 17.94 6.25
CA PHE A 255 8.29 16.77 5.43
C PHE A 255 8.95 15.52 5.97
N ALA A 256 8.15 14.51 6.28
CA ALA A 256 8.61 13.19 6.71
C ALA A 256 8.59 12.21 5.52
N ILE A 257 9.73 11.62 5.22
CA ILE A 257 9.89 10.57 4.21
C ILE A 257 10.83 9.50 4.74
N ARG A 258 10.54 8.24 4.40
CA ARG A 258 11.28 7.09 4.92
C ARG A 258 12.57 6.84 4.16
N ASN A 259 13.59 6.39 4.91
CA ASN A 259 14.72 5.66 4.35
C ASN A 259 14.38 4.17 4.39
N VAL A 260 14.06 3.59 3.26
CA VAL A 260 13.75 2.16 3.13
C VAL A 260 14.92 1.36 2.53
N GLY A 261 16.09 2.00 2.45
CA GLY A 261 17.32 1.37 1.96
C GLY A 261 17.41 1.30 0.44
N GLN A 262 16.61 2.12 -0.26
CA GLN A 262 16.71 2.24 -1.71
C GLN A 262 17.63 3.40 -2.07
N ASP A 263 18.41 3.24 -3.12
CA ASP A 263 19.35 4.25 -3.62
C ASP A 263 18.67 5.51 -4.16
N PHE A 264 17.37 5.44 -4.43
CA PHE A 264 16.56 6.59 -4.84
C PHE A 264 15.89 7.35 -3.69
N ASP A 265 15.94 6.87 -2.44
CA ASP A 265 15.18 7.47 -1.33
C ASP A 265 15.50 8.96 -1.16
N GLN A 266 16.77 9.34 -1.15
CA GLN A 266 17.20 10.75 -1.05
C GLN A 266 16.81 11.54 -2.30
N THR A 267 17.02 10.99 -3.49
CA THR A 267 16.66 11.64 -4.76
C THR A 267 15.18 11.94 -4.86
N LEU A 268 14.33 11.04 -4.36
CA LEU A 268 12.88 11.25 -4.31
C LEU A 268 12.52 12.40 -3.36
N ALA A 269 13.13 12.45 -2.18
CA ALA A 269 12.91 13.52 -1.21
C ALA A 269 13.33 14.90 -1.79
N ASP A 270 14.52 14.98 -2.38
CA ASP A 270 15.05 16.19 -2.98
C ASP A 270 14.18 16.65 -4.15
N THR A 271 13.65 15.72 -4.95
CA THR A 271 12.74 16.01 -6.06
C THR A 271 11.45 16.68 -5.56
N PHE A 272 10.85 16.17 -4.49
CA PHE A 272 9.68 16.80 -3.88
C PHE A 272 9.99 18.21 -3.39
N ILE A 273 11.03 18.37 -2.57
CA ILE A 273 11.42 19.66 -1.99
C ILE A 273 11.68 20.70 -3.08
N LYS A 274 12.39 20.30 -4.14
CA LYS A 274 12.66 21.16 -5.30
C LYS A 274 11.37 21.57 -6.03
N SER A 275 10.45 20.62 -6.24
CA SER A 275 9.17 20.90 -6.91
C SER A 275 8.32 21.90 -6.12
N TRP A 276 8.27 21.77 -4.81
CA TRP A 276 7.52 22.68 -3.94
C TRP A 276 8.16 24.06 -3.85
N LYS A 277 9.49 24.12 -3.82
CA LYS A 277 10.21 25.39 -3.86
C LYS A 277 9.96 26.17 -5.17
N GLU A 278 9.74 25.49 -6.30
CA GLU A 278 9.42 26.13 -7.60
C GLU A 278 8.13 26.98 -7.55
N VAL A 279 7.20 26.65 -6.66
CA VAL A 279 5.95 27.40 -6.42
C VAL A 279 6.02 28.30 -5.20
N GLY A 280 7.20 28.43 -4.56
CA GLY A 280 7.45 29.31 -3.43
C GLY A 280 7.13 28.70 -2.07
N LEU A 281 6.98 27.38 -1.96
CA LEU A 281 6.74 26.70 -0.69
C LEU A 281 8.08 26.28 -0.06
N ASP A 282 8.33 26.76 1.16
CA ASP A 282 9.51 26.36 1.95
C ASP A 282 9.26 25.02 2.64
N VAL A 283 9.99 23.97 2.23
CA VAL A 283 9.85 22.61 2.78
C VAL A 283 11.20 22.07 3.18
N GLN A 284 11.27 21.54 4.39
CA GLN A 284 12.48 20.88 4.91
C GLN A 284 12.15 19.48 5.44
N LEU A 285 13.16 18.61 5.46
CA LEU A 285 13.00 17.29 6.08
C LEU A 285 12.85 17.44 7.59
N VAL A 286 11.96 16.64 8.17
CA VAL A 286 11.88 16.49 9.64
C VAL A 286 13.24 16.04 10.16
N ASP A 287 13.76 16.74 11.18
CA ASP A 287 15.09 16.50 11.75
C ASP A 287 16.25 16.56 10.72
N GLY A 288 16.03 17.21 9.56
CA GLY A 288 17.03 17.39 8.49
C GLY A 288 17.44 16.10 7.76
N LYS A 289 16.70 15.01 7.86
CA LYS A 289 17.08 13.71 7.31
C LYS A 289 15.89 12.82 6.96
N LEU A 290 16.12 11.78 6.16
CA LEU A 290 15.18 10.69 5.96
C LEU A 290 14.97 9.93 7.28
N MET A 291 13.76 9.50 7.55
CA MET A 291 13.39 8.80 8.79
C MET A 291 13.53 7.29 8.66
N SER A 292 13.95 6.63 9.74
CA SER A 292 13.84 5.17 9.81
C SER A 292 12.36 4.74 9.69
N PRO A 293 12.05 3.57 9.09
CA PRO A 293 10.67 3.07 8.99
C PRO A 293 9.96 3.00 10.36
N LYS A 294 10.69 2.64 11.40
CA LYS A 294 10.17 2.54 12.78
C LYS A 294 9.79 3.92 13.33
N ASP A 295 10.70 4.90 13.22
CA ASP A 295 10.45 6.26 13.74
C ASP A 295 9.32 6.94 12.96
N PHE A 296 9.32 6.80 11.64
CA PHE A 296 8.25 7.30 10.78
C PHE A 296 6.87 6.78 11.23
N SER A 297 6.75 5.45 11.36
CA SER A 297 5.49 4.83 11.75
C SER A 297 5.06 5.25 13.16
N SER A 298 5.98 5.25 14.13
CA SER A 298 5.71 5.61 15.52
C SER A 298 5.26 7.06 15.65
N ARG A 299 5.96 8.00 15.01
CA ARG A 299 5.68 9.43 15.09
C ARG A 299 4.35 9.79 14.41
N LEU A 300 4.08 9.23 13.22
CA LEU A 300 2.78 9.45 12.54
C LEU A 300 1.62 8.88 13.33
N THR A 301 1.75 7.67 13.87
CA THR A 301 0.69 7.06 14.68
C THR A 301 0.44 7.84 15.97
N ALA A 302 1.51 8.36 16.59
CA ALA A 302 1.41 9.22 17.76
C ALA A 302 0.81 10.61 17.47
N GLY A 303 0.68 10.99 16.17
CA GLY A 303 0.17 12.31 15.76
C GLY A 303 1.17 13.43 16.05
N ASP A 304 2.46 13.18 15.81
CA ASP A 304 3.54 14.13 16.02
C ASP A 304 3.31 15.43 15.25
N LYS A 305 3.14 16.53 15.97
CA LYS A 305 2.83 17.85 15.42
C LYS A 305 4.01 18.49 14.65
N SER A 306 5.20 17.96 14.79
CA SER A 306 6.36 18.40 14.00
C SER A 306 6.33 17.90 12.55
N ILE A 307 5.42 16.99 12.21
CA ILE A 307 5.23 16.50 10.84
C ILE A 307 4.03 17.22 10.22
N ASP A 308 4.25 17.99 9.18
CA ASP A 308 3.17 18.64 8.39
C ASP A 308 2.78 17.78 7.18
N ILE A 309 3.77 17.28 6.45
CA ILE A 309 3.62 16.50 5.21
C ILE A 309 4.36 15.18 5.37
N PHE A 310 3.85 14.12 4.77
CA PHE A 310 4.55 12.83 4.81
C PHE A 310 4.32 12.01 3.54
N GLN A 311 5.37 11.31 3.09
CA GLN A 311 5.25 10.34 2.00
C GLN A 311 4.96 8.97 2.61
N GLY A 312 3.77 8.47 2.39
CA GLY A 312 3.29 7.20 2.89
C GLY A 312 2.92 6.21 1.79
N ALA A 313 2.49 5.03 2.20
CA ALA A 313 1.91 4.06 1.29
C ALA A 313 0.91 3.15 2.00
N TRP A 314 -0.10 2.69 1.24
CA TRP A 314 -1.08 1.71 1.68
C TRP A 314 -1.11 0.51 0.75
N THR A 315 -1.16 -0.68 1.29
CA THR A 315 -1.58 -1.86 0.53
C THR A 315 -3.10 -1.89 0.50
N LEU A 316 -3.67 -1.58 -0.66
CA LEU A 316 -5.11 -1.59 -0.89
C LEU A 316 -5.54 -2.98 -1.35
N GLY A 317 -6.52 -3.57 -0.70
CA GLY A 317 -7.14 -4.82 -1.12
C GLY A 317 -8.29 -4.60 -2.11
N THR A 318 -9.00 -5.69 -2.39
CA THR A 318 -10.25 -5.67 -3.18
C THR A 318 -11.42 -5.09 -2.42
N ASN A 319 -11.36 -5.07 -1.06
CA ASN A 319 -12.35 -4.41 -0.23
C ASN A 319 -12.33 -2.90 -0.49
N PRO A 320 -13.43 -2.29 -0.93
CA PRO A 320 -13.49 -0.87 -1.23
C PRO A 320 -13.69 0.03 -0.01
N ASP A 321 -14.04 -0.51 1.15
CA ASP A 321 -14.23 0.26 2.38
C ASP A 321 -12.92 0.92 2.82
N ARG A 322 -12.92 2.25 2.88
CA ARG A 322 -11.78 3.08 3.31
C ARG A 322 -12.01 3.73 4.67
N SER A 323 -13.08 3.38 5.37
CA SER A 323 -13.40 3.92 6.69
C SER A 323 -12.30 3.69 7.73
N SER A 324 -11.59 2.55 7.63
CA SER A 324 -10.44 2.26 8.48
C SER A 324 -9.25 3.19 8.27
N LEU A 325 -9.12 3.83 7.09
CA LEU A 325 -7.99 4.70 6.73
C LEU A 325 -8.34 6.19 6.76
N LEU A 326 -9.61 6.54 6.54
CA LEU A 326 -10.07 7.92 6.37
C LEU A 326 -11.19 8.32 7.34
N GLY A 327 -11.71 7.36 8.11
CA GLY A 327 -12.80 7.63 9.04
C GLY A 327 -12.38 8.49 10.23
N ARG A 328 -13.34 9.20 10.81
CA ARG A 328 -13.13 10.06 11.97
C ARG A 328 -12.64 9.29 13.19
N LYS A 329 -13.17 8.09 13.44
CA LYS A 329 -12.93 7.29 14.66
C LYS A 329 -11.82 6.25 14.52
N THR A 330 -10.94 6.38 13.52
CA THR A 330 -9.82 5.47 13.34
C THR A 330 -8.47 6.13 13.59
N PRO A 331 -7.59 5.53 14.40
CA PRO A 331 -6.23 6.02 14.58
C PRO A 331 -5.35 5.87 13.33
N LEU A 332 -5.77 5.03 12.35
CA LEU A 332 -5.08 4.85 11.07
C LEU A 332 -5.35 5.97 10.07
N ASN A 333 -6.27 6.90 10.35
CA ASN A 333 -6.38 8.15 9.62
C ASN A 333 -5.17 9.03 9.96
N LEU A 334 -4.04 8.76 9.34
CA LEU A 334 -2.76 9.42 9.62
C LEU A 334 -2.76 10.89 9.22
N TYR A 335 -3.68 11.27 8.34
CA TYR A 335 -3.91 12.68 7.91
C TYR A 335 -4.58 13.50 9.02
N ARG A 336 -5.22 12.81 9.97
CA ARG A 336 -6.09 13.43 10.99
C ARG A 336 -7.19 14.30 10.36
N TYR A 337 -7.47 14.07 9.08
CA TYR A 337 -8.49 14.79 8.33
C TYR A 337 -9.88 14.38 8.77
N THR A 338 -10.76 15.35 8.95
CA THR A 338 -12.17 15.13 9.30
C THR A 338 -13.07 16.03 8.46
N SER A 339 -14.19 15.46 8.01
CA SER A 339 -15.19 16.17 7.22
C SER A 339 -16.54 15.53 7.46
N SER A 340 -17.59 16.34 7.59
CA SER A 340 -18.97 15.85 7.67
C SER A 340 -19.38 15.12 6.40
N THR A 341 -18.86 15.56 5.24
CA THR A 341 -19.14 14.92 3.95
C THR A 341 -18.54 13.52 3.86
N PHE A 342 -17.36 13.29 4.47
CA PHE A 342 -16.79 11.95 4.59
C PHE A 342 -17.63 11.07 5.54
N ASP A 343 -18.06 11.61 6.68
CA ASP A 343 -18.90 10.89 7.63
C ASP A 343 -20.23 10.45 6.99
N GLU A 344 -20.86 11.34 6.20
CA GLU A 344 -22.07 11.04 5.42
C GLU A 344 -21.82 9.97 4.35
N ALA A 345 -20.71 10.05 3.62
CA ALA A 345 -20.34 9.06 2.60
C ALA A 345 -20.10 7.67 3.22
N PHE A 346 -19.44 7.57 4.37
CA PHE A 346 -19.28 6.29 5.08
C PHE A 346 -20.62 5.73 5.60
N LYS A 347 -21.51 6.60 6.06
CA LYS A 347 -22.87 6.20 6.44
C LYS A 347 -23.65 5.66 5.24
N GLU A 348 -23.58 6.33 4.08
CA GLU A 348 -24.19 5.86 2.83
C GLU A 348 -23.63 4.49 2.43
N GLN A 349 -22.30 4.32 2.44
CA GLN A 349 -21.60 3.07 2.09
C GLN A 349 -21.88 1.90 3.07
N SER A 350 -22.43 2.18 4.24
CA SER A 350 -22.85 1.18 5.24
C SER A 350 -24.37 0.91 5.20
N SER A 351 -25.09 1.36 4.17
CA SER A 351 -26.53 1.18 4.05
C SER A 351 -26.92 -0.02 3.19
N GLU A 352 -28.18 -0.48 3.33
CA GLU A 352 -28.75 -1.55 2.49
C GLU A 352 -28.75 -1.20 1.00
N ALA A 353 -28.75 0.09 0.65
CA ALA A 353 -28.68 0.54 -0.74
C ALA A 353 -27.44 0.02 -1.47
N MET A 354 -26.38 -0.32 -0.74
CA MET A 354 -25.13 -0.82 -1.31
C MET A 354 -25.18 -2.29 -1.77
N PHE A 355 -26.29 -2.99 -1.55
CA PHE A 355 -26.53 -4.30 -2.17
C PHE A 355 -27.04 -4.18 -3.62
N ASP A 356 -27.37 -2.97 -4.08
CA ASP A 356 -27.62 -2.65 -5.48
C ASP A 356 -26.31 -2.22 -6.15
N ASP A 357 -25.94 -2.90 -7.23
CA ASP A 357 -24.65 -2.70 -7.93
C ASP A 357 -24.49 -1.29 -8.53
N ALA A 358 -25.57 -0.67 -8.98
CA ALA A 358 -25.52 0.67 -9.58
C ALA A 358 -25.30 1.73 -8.50
N LYS A 359 -26.06 1.64 -7.40
CA LYS A 359 -25.91 2.54 -6.25
C LYS A 359 -24.55 2.37 -5.58
N LEU A 360 -24.06 1.14 -5.48
CA LEU A 360 -22.72 0.83 -4.97
C LEU A 360 -21.65 1.56 -5.81
N LYS A 361 -21.68 1.38 -7.13
CA LYS A 361 -20.74 2.05 -8.05
C LYS A 361 -20.81 3.57 -7.94
N GLU A 362 -22.01 4.13 -7.90
CA GLU A 362 -22.22 5.57 -7.76
C GLU A 362 -21.65 6.12 -6.46
N ALA A 363 -21.96 5.50 -5.32
CA ALA A 363 -21.48 5.92 -4.00
C ALA A 363 -19.95 5.92 -3.91
N TYR A 364 -19.30 4.86 -4.41
CA TYR A 364 -17.83 4.79 -4.39
C TYR A 364 -17.17 5.75 -5.38
N ASN A 365 -17.73 5.97 -6.56
CA ASN A 365 -17.22 6.97 -7.50
C ASN A 365 -17.39 8.41 -6.96
N LYS A 366 -18.51 8.70 -6.31
CA LYS A 366 -18.74 9.97 -5.61
C LYS A 366 -17.71 10.17 -4.49
N PHE A 367 -17.42 9.13 -3.72
CA PHE A 367 -16.44 9.21 -2.66
C PHE A 367 -14.99 9.34 -3.18
N ASP A 368 -14.63 8.68 -4.28
CA ASP A 368 -13.35 8.87 -4.96
C ASP A 368 -13.12 10.34 -5.38
N ASN A 369 -14.15 10.94 -5.99
CA ASN A 369 -14.12 12.36 -6.37
C ASN A 369 -14.02 13.27 -5.13
N LEU A 370 -14.73 12.93 -4.05
CA LEU A 370 -14.70 13.70 -2.81
C LEU A 370 -13.31 13.66 -2.15
N ILE A 371 -12.64 12.50 -2.11
CA ILE A 371 -11.26 12.39 -1.62
C ILE A 371 -10.32 13.25 -2.46
N ALA A 372 -10.45 13.19 -3.80
CA ALA A 372 -9.63 13.96 -4.72
C ALA A 372 -9.86 15.49 -4.60
N ASP A 373 -11.09 15.92 -4.31
CA ASP A 373 -11.41 17.34 -4.10
C ASP A 373 -10.95 17.85 -2.74
N GLU A 374 -11.29 17.15 -1.66
CA GLU A 374 -10.92 17.53 -0.28
C GLU A 374 -9.43 17.38 0.01
N LEU A 375 -8.78 16.50 -0.71
CA LEU A 375 -7.33 16.31 -0.77
C LEU A 375 -6.65 16.14 0.61
N PRO A 376 -7.04 15.18 1.45
CA PRO A 376 -6.28 14.85 2.65
C PRO A 376 -4.89 14.30 2.32
N PHE A 377 -4.72 13.78 1.13
CA PHE A 377 -3.49 13.33 0.51
C PHE A 377 -3.65 13.40 -1.01
N PHE A 378 -2.54 13.39 -1.75
CA PHE A 378 -2.57 13.14 -3.18
C PHE A 378 -1.84 11.84 -3.54
N PRO A 379 -2.37 11.07 -4.52
CA PRO A 379 -1.75 9.83 -4.94
C PRO A 379 -0.48 10.12 -5.75
N LEU A 380 0.60 9.37 -5.49
CA LEU A 380 1.84 9.48 -6.24
C LEU A 380 1.92 8.42 -7.36
N SER A 381 1.80 7.16 -6.97
CA SER A 381 1.88 6.04 -7.92
C SER A 381 1.23 4.78 -7.36
N TRP A 382 0.75 3.91 -8.24
CA TRP A 382 0.61 2.49 -7.93
C TRP A 382 1.90 1.77 -8.30
N ASP A 383 2.37 0.94 -7.36
CA ASP A 383 3.57 0.16 -7.59
C ASP A 383 3.31 -0.95 -8.61
N ASN A 384 4.38 -1.38 -9.23
CA ASN A 384 4.40 -2.54 -10.09
C ASN A 384 4.96 -3.74 -9.29
N SER A 385 4.22 -4.83 -9.31
CA SER A 385 4.74 -6.10 -8.81
C SER A 385 5.55 -6.75 -9.92
N LEU A 386 6.87 -6.56 -9.88
CA LEU A 386 7.80 -7.21 -10.79
C LEU A 386 8.25 -8.56 -10.22
N THR A 387 8.18 -9.59 -11.04
CA THR A 387 8.68 -10.91 -10.73
C THR A 387 9.59 -11.36 -11.85
N TRP A 388 10.83 -11.72 -11.52
CA TRP A 388 11.70 -12.44 -12.43
C TRP A 388 11.28 -13.91 -12.49
N VAL A 389 11.27 -14.47 -13.71
CA VAL A 389 10.95 -15.88 -13.96
C VAL A 389 12.03 -16.47 -14.84
N ASN A 390 12.76 -17.44 -14.33
CA ASN A 390 13.74 -18.20 -15.09
C ASN A 390 13.07 -19.04 -16.17
N LYS A 391 13.68 -19.19 -17.34
CA LYS A 391 13.16 -20.01 -18.47
C LYS A 391 12.92 -21.47 -18.13
N ARG A 392 13.49 -21.94 -17.02
CA ARG A 392 13.17 -23.26 -16.47
C ARG A 392 11.69 -23.42 -16.13
N VAL A 393 11.03 -22.32 -15.70
CA VAL A 393 9.60 -22.35 -15.35
C VAL A 393 8.76 -22.24 -16.62
N LYS A 394 7.89 -23.23 -16.85
CA LYS A 394 7.03 -23.28 -18.02
C LYS A 394 5.78 -22.42 -17.84
N ALA A 395 5.59 -21.47 -18.75
CA ALA A 395 4.33 -20.72 -18.95
C ALA A 395 3.69 -20.14 -17.67
N LEU A 396 4.46 -19.52 -16.78
CA LEU A 396 3.91 -18.79 -15.63
C LEU A 396 3.11 -17.58 -16.11
N ASN A 397 1.84 -17.51 -15.69
CA ASN A 397 0.98 -16.35 -15.94
C ASN A 397 0.62 -15.69 -14.60
N PRO A 398 1.13 -14.46 -14.30
CA PRO A 398 0.91 -13.78 -13.04
C PRO A 398 -0.57 -13.46 -12.75
N GLU A 399 -1.35 -13.15 -13.78
CA GLU A 399 -2.78 -12.88 -13.61
C GLU A 399 -3.53 -14.13 -13.19
N LYS A 400 -3.27 -15.25 -13.86
CA LYS A 400 -3.86 -16.55 -13.50
C LYS A 400 -3.44 -16.99 -12.11
N LEU A 401 -2.18 -16.77 -11.74
CA LEU A 401 -1.68 -17.04 -10.40
C LEU A 401 -2.41 -16.19 -9.35
N GLY A 402 -2.52 -14.89 -9.58
CA GLY A 402 -3.21 -13.95 -8.70
C GLY A 402 -4.71 -14.22 -8.53
N LYS A 403 -5.36 -14.76 -9.58
CA LYS A 403 -6.77 -15.18 -9.54
C LYS A 403 -6.96 -16.62 -9.02
N GLY A 404 -5.89 -17.29 -8.57
CA GLY A 404 -5.95 -18.67 -8.13
C GLY A 404 -6.23 -19.71 -9.23
N GLN A 405 -6.20 -19.30 -10.49
CA GLN A 405 -6.41 -20.16 -11.66
C GLN A 405 -5.14 -20.96 -12.03
N GLN A 406 -4.00 -20.50 -11.59
CA GLN A 406 -2.72 -21.20 -11.67
C GLN A 406 -2.13 -21.29 -10.25
N LYS A 407 -1.62 -22.45 -9.89
CA LYS A 407 -1.07 -22.71 -8.55
C LYS A 407 0.41 -23.01 -8.66
N LEU A 408 1.23 -22.52 -7.73
CA LEU A 408 2.69 -22.78 -7.71
C LEU A 408 3.01 -24.27 -7.72
N HIS A 409 2.27 -25.08 -6.95
CA HIS A 409 2.49 -26.53 -6.88
C HIS A 409 2.15 -27.29 -8.17
N ALA A 410 1.37 -26.69 -9.06
CA ALA A 410 0.97 -27.26 -10.35
C ALA A 410 1.76 -26.69 -11.54
N LEU A 411 2.77 -25.86 -11.29
CA LEU A 411 3.66 -25.40 -12.35
C LEU A 411 4.47 -26.56 -12.90
N GLU A 412 4.86 -26.45 -14.15
CA GLU A 412 5.74 -27.39 -14.84
C GLU A 412 7.10 -26.73 -15.09
N LEU A 413 8.12 -27.55 -15.15
CA LEU A 413 9.48 -27.12 -15.46
C LEU A 413 9.86 -27.59 -16.87
N ASN A 414 10.56 -26.75 -17.62
CA ASN A 414 11.11 -27.07 -18.95
C ASN A 414 12.38 -27.92 -18.85
N SER A 415 13.10 -27.81 -17.73
CA SER A 415 14.37 -28.50 -17.48
C SER A 415 14.55 -28.79 -15.99
N GLN A 416 15.45 -29.73 -15.67
CA GLN A 416 15.83 -30.02 -14.28
C GLN A 416 16.75 -28.93 -13.71
N GLU A 417 17.55 -28.27 -14.54
CA GLU A 417 18.46 -27.22 -14.15
C GLU A 417 17.93 -25.85 -14.56
N SER A 418 18.26 -24.82 -13.77
CA SER A 418 17.95 -23.43 -14.11
C SER A 418 18.76 -22.97 -15.32
N ALA A 419 18.15 -22.12 -16.15
CA ALA A 419 18.86 -21.47 -17.23
C ALA A 419 19.84 -20.42 -16.66
N LYS A 420 21.07 -20.40 -17.16
CA LYS A 420 22.15 -19.48 -16.78
C LYS A 420 22.32 -18.39 -17.83
#